data_d7d7dff323b27427335bd048ee3b6745
#
_entry.id   d7d7dff323b27427335bd048ee3b6745
#
_cell.length_a   1.000
_cell.length_b   1.000
_cell.length_c   1.000
_cell.angle_alpha   90.00
_cell.angle_beta   90.00
_cell.angle_gamma   90.00
#
_symmetry.space_group_name_H-M   'P 1'
#
loop_
_entity.id
_entity.type
_entity.pdbx_description
1 polymer ?
#
loop_
_entity_poly.entity_id
_entity_poly.type
_entity_poly.pdbx_seq_one_letter_code
_entity_poly.pdbx_strand_id
1 'polypeptide(L)'
;MDFDELSLMVTGPLVNWYVNRHRESLERILKNAKVYMIPERFIARVFFAVIITAVFSIPIGSYLTYSSIESIMSASSLAIGAIITLGIGLIMIVLPFIVYALMMALPKMQLSDLQYKVDSELPFFAAYLAMISQSGLSVTSAIERLANIRLLEAIGKLAREIVVKNRAIGMDPLTALTETALSTPSHLFQNLIMGYVTNVRTGGDILHYLEIRLNEIVNDTLDKIRRGAEFLSTLMESYIGAGVILLIGLNVLYLAQAITPTGNSVGALQQAVSNNLLFGLLVIPAISIAFIYLGEVSIYRVPYTDVRPYIAAGISSMVAMVALLIGYSSIFHDDLGYLINVGPVSLDFATYMAIVLIIAYAPTALYAERVIAERRSLERAFSDFLRDFTELRKSGFTPEKIISTLADTRDYGALSKYLKNISKQIRYGIPIRVVLSEFMNKTKSYYARVFAWLLLESIEYGGATPETLESLASFSSLMIRINDDLLARLKPLRFVPYIGAMILTLTLVIMVFTVVNLSSVLLHIPQYYVNYVIGSFALTTVVDSFVMGLVAGKLGESELSAGFKHAIAITAIVLVIYLASPLISRVFIISP
;
A
#
# COMPACT_ATOMS: atom_id res chain seq x y z
N MET A 1 39.46 -1.69 -7.86
CA MET A 1 38.79 -2.63 -8.77
C MET A 1 37.32 -2.34 -8.65
N ASP A 2 36.67 -1.93 -9.72
CA ASP A 2 35.25 -1.59 -9.70
C ASP A 2 34.44 -2.89 -9.54
N PHE A 3 33.29 -2.85 -8.84
CA PHE A 3 32.43 -4.04 -8.61
C PHE A 3 32.09 -4.75 -9.94
N ASP A 4 31.93 -3.98 -11.00
CA ASP A 4 31.62 -4.50 -12.34
C ASP A 4 32.81 -5.28 -12.97
N GLU A 5 34.04 -4.84 -12.73
CA GLU A 5 35.23 -5.57 -13.20
C GLU A 5 35.38 -6.91 -12.48
N LEU A 6 35.17 -6.92 -11.17
CA LEU A 6 35.24 -8.13 -10.36
C LEU A 6 34.15 -9.14 -10.77
N SER A 7 32.93 -8.66 -11.01
CA SER A 7 31.81 -9.51 -11.45
C SER A 7 32.08 -10.13 -12.83
N LEU A 8 32.62 -9.36 -13.79
CA LEU A 8 32.98 -9.85 -15.13
C LEU A 8 34.16 -10.83 -15.09
N MET A 9 35.14 -10.61 -14.21
CA MET A 9 36.28 -11.52 -14.07
C MET A 9 35.85 -12.91 -13.57
N VAL A 10 34.91 -12.97 -12.64
CA VAL A 10 34.42 -14.24 -12.05
C VAL A 10 33.43 -14.96 -12.98
N THR A 11 32.55 -14.21 -13.66
CA THR A 11 31.42 -14.78 -14.41
C THR A 11 31.56 -14.69 -15.93
N GLY A 12 32.65 -14.15 -16.45
CA GLY A 12 32.84 -13.84 -17.88
C GLY A 12 32.43 -14.91 -18.89
N PRO A 13 32.85 -16.16 -18.73
CA PRO A 13 32.48 -17.24 -19.70
C PRO A 13 30.95 -17.51 -19.74
N LEU A 14 30.31 -17.49 -18.56
CA LEU A 14 28.85 -17.70 -18.43
C LEU A 14 28.07 -16.52 -18.99
N VAL A 15 28.56 -15.30 -18.73
CA VAL A 15 27.97 -14.06 -19.23
C VAL A 15 27.98 -14.02 -20.75
N ASN A 16 29.12 -14.30 -21.38
CA ASN A 16 29.25 -14.27 -22.84
C ASN A 16 28.32 -15.30 -23.49
N TRP A 17 28.23 -16.51 -22.95
CA TRP A 17 27.33 -17.54 -23.45
C TRP A 17 25.86 -17.10 -23.35
N TYR A 18 25.45 -16.56 -22.22
CA TYR A 18 24.06 -16.16 -22.00
C TYR A 18 23.68 -14.92 -22.83
N VAL A 19 24.54 -13.90 -22.85
CA VAL A 19 24.30 -12.64 -23.56
C VAL A 19 24.26 -12.88 -25.06
N ASN A 20 25.18 -13.67 -25.64
CA ASN A 20 25.16 -13.97 -27.07
C ASN A 20 23.85 -14.63 -27.52
N ARG A 21 23.23 -15.42 -26.67
CA ARG A 21 21.96 -16.10 -26.95
C ARG A 21 20.73 -15.22 -26.81
N HIS A 22 20.77 -14.19 -25.93
CA HIS A 22 19.61 -13.37 -25.56
C HIS A 22 19.86 -11.87 -25.77
N ARG A 23 20.86 -11.47 -26.53
CA ARG A 23 21.32 -10.08 -26.64
C ARG A 23 20.21 -9.11 -27.01
N GLU A 24 19.50 -9.37 -28.10
CA GLU A 24 18.44 -8.48 -28.60
C GLU A 24 17.31 -8.29 -27.61
N SER A 25 16.91 -9.36 -26.91
CA SER A 25 15.84 -9.28 -25.91
C SER A 25 16.27 -8.50 -24.66
N LEU A 26 17.53 -8.69 -24.22
CA LEU A 26 18.09 -7.97 -23.07
C LEU A 26 18.29 -6.48 -23.39
N GLU A 27 18.86 -6.15 -24.54
CA GLU A 27 19.03 -4.75 -24.98
C GLU A 27 17.68 -4.04 -25.07
N ARG A 28 16.66 -4.70 -25.62
CA ARG A 28 15.30 -4.15 -25.67
C ARG A 28 14.70 -3.92 -24.29
N ILE A 29 14.83 -4.88 -23.38
CA ILE A 29 14.30 -4.76 -22.02
C ILE A 29 15.03 -3.65 -21.26
N LEU A 30 16.37 -3.62 -21.30
CA LEU A 30 17.17 -2.61 -20.59
C LEU A 30 16.92 -1.20 -21.15
N LYS A 31 16.87 -1.05 -22.48
CA LYS A 31 16.57 0.22 -23.15
C LYS A 31 15.17 0.74 -22.77
N ASN A 32 14.16 -0.12 -22.82
CA ASN A 32 12.79 0.25 -22.49
C ASN A 32 12.61 0.54 -21.00
N ALA A 33 13.35 -0.16 -20.13
CA ALA A 33 13.40 0.12 -18.68
C ALA A 33 14.21 1.38 -18.35
N LYS A 34 14.81 2.06 -19.34
CA LYS A 34 15.74 3.18 -19.18
C LYS A 34 16.90 2.88 -18.23
N VAL A 35 17.31 1.62 -18.17
CA VAL A 35 18.51 1.17 -17.46
C VAL A 35 19.69 1.36 -18.40
N TYR A 36 20.44 2.43 -18.19
CA TYR A 36 21.63 2.75 -19.00
C TYR A 36 22.83 1.87 -18.60
N MET A 37 22.71 0.57 -18.84
CA MET A 37 23.73 -0.42 -18.53
C MET A 37 23.91 -1.39 -19.72
N ILE A 38 25.15 -1.74 -19.98
CA ILE A 38 25.49 -2.73 -21.02
C ILE A 38 24.97 -4.11 -20.56
N PRO A 39 24.32 -4.92 -21.44
CA PRO A 39 23.78 -6.23 -21.08
C PRO A 39 24.78 -7.14 -20.36
N GLU A 40 26.03 -7.13 -20.80
CA GLU A 40 27.11 -7.93 -20.23
C GLU A 40 27.35 -7.58 -18.74
N ARG A 41 27.35 -6.29 -18.39
CA ARG A 41 27.51 -5.85 -16.97
C ARG A 41 26.30 -6.20 -16.13
N PHE A 42 25.10 -6.09 -16.69
CA PHE A 42 23.89 -6.46 -15.96
C PHE A 42 23.87 -7.95 -15.63
N ILE A 43 24.12 -8.82 -16.62
CA ILE A 43 24.15 -10.27 -16.43
C ILE A 43 25.32 -10.69 -15.52
N ALA A 44 26.47 -10.03 -15.61
CA ALA A 44 27.60 -10.27 -14.70
C ALA A 44 27.20 -10.02 -13.24
N ARG A 45 26.51 -8.92 -12.95
CA ARG A 45 26.00 -8.63 -11.58
C ARG A 45 25.01 -9.70 -11.11
N VAL A 46 24.11 -10.15 -12.00
CA VAL A 46 23.13 -11.21 -11.66
C VAL A 46 23.85 -12.49 -11.29
N PHE A 47 24.75 -13.00 -12.14
CA PHE A 47 25.46 -14.25 -11.89
C PHE A 47 26.40 -14.15 -10.68
N PHE A 48 27.05 -13.01 -10.48
CA PHE A 48 27.90 -12.80 -9.33
C PHE A 48 27.09 -12.85 -8.01
N ALA A 49 25.94 -12.19 -7.95
CA ALA A 49 25.05 -12.25 -6.79
C ALA A 49 24.54 -13.67 -6.53
N VAL A 50 24.19 -14.42 -7.60
CA VAL A 50 23.76 -15.81 -7.50
C VAL A 50 24.88 -16.71 -6.97
N ILE A 51 26.11 -16.53 -7.45
CA ILE A 51 27.25 -17.32 -6.99
C ILE A 51 27.55 -17.03 -5.51
N ILE A 52 27.57 -15.75 -5.11
CA ILE A 52 27.76 -15.37 -3.70
C ILE A 52 26.68 -16.00 -2.82
N THR A 53 25.41 -15.84 -3.19
CA THR A 53 24.33 -16.43 -2.41
C THR A 53 24.41 -17.95 -2.37
N ALA A 54 24.75 -18.63 -3.47
CA ALA A 54 24.90 -20.07 -3.53
C ALA A 54 26.03 -20.60 -2.62
N VAL A 55 27.16 -19.90 -2.60
CA VAL A 55 28.33 -20.29 -1.77
C VAL A 55 27.99 -20.28 -0.28
N PHE A 56 27.16 -19.35 0.18
CA PHE A 56 26.79 -19.28 1.59
C PHE A 56 25.51 -20.08 1.90
N SER A 57 24.48 -20.01 1.05
CA SER A 57 23.17 -20.57 1.38
C SER A 57 23.09 -22.08 1.16
N ILE A 58 23.75 -22.64 0.14
CA ILE A 58 23.68 -24.08 -0.15
C ILE A 58 24.36 -24.92 0.96
N PRO A 59 25.59 -24.59 1.44
CA PRO A 59 26.19 -25.37 2.53
C PRO A 59 25.40 -25.27 3.83
N ILE A 60 24.92 -24.07 4.19
CA ILE A 60 24.11 -23.87 5.40
C ILE A 60 22.79 -24.61 5.26
N GLY A 61 22.12 -24.48 4.13
CA GLY A 61 20.85 -25.15 3.84
C GLY A 61 20.97 -26.68 3.83
N SER A 62 22.03 -27.24 3.24
CA SER A 62 22.28 -28.67 3.24
C SER A 62 22.61 -29.22 4.64
N TYR A 63 23.35 -28.47 5.44
CA TYR A 63 23.60 -28.86 6.85
C TYR A 63 22.31 -28.86 7.67
N LEU A 64 21.47 -27.80 7.56
CA LEU A 64 20.19 -27.72 8.27
C LEU A 64 19.21 -28.80 7.83
N THR A 65 19.13 -29.12 6.55
CA THR A 65 18.27 -30.20 6.05
C THR A 65 18.77 -31.57 6.53
N TYR A 66 20.07 -31.80 6.49
CA TYR A 66 20.66 -33.07 6.98
C TYR A 66 20.39 -33.27 8.48
N SER A 67 20.71 -32.24 9.31
CA SER A 67 20.49 -32.31 10.76
C SER A 67 19.02 -32.48 11.14
N SER A 68 18.12 -31.88 10.34
CA SER A 68 16.68 -32.01 10.54
C SER A 68 16.17 -33.39 10.19
N ILE A 69 16.64 -33.99 9.10
CA ILE A 69 16.30 -35.36 8.70
C ILE A 69 16.79 -36.35 9.75
N GLU A 70 18.03 -36.20 10.23
CA GLU A 70 18.59 -37.04 11.31
C GLU A 70 17.76 -36.92 12.60
N SER A 71 17.36 -35.69 12.97
CA SER A 71 16.48 -35.44 14.12
C SER A 71 15.10 -36.08 13.97
N ILE A 72 14.51 -36.07 12.78
CA ILE A 72 13.22 -36.68 12.48
C ILE A 72 13.33 -38.21 12.51
N MET A 73 14.43 -38.78 12.01
CA MET A 73 14.63 -40.25 11.99
C MET A 73 14.98 -40.82 13.36
N SER A 74 15.61 -40.04 14.22
CA SER A 74 16.01 -40.48 15.58
C SER A 74 14.93 -40.25 16.64
N ALA A 75 13.96 -39.34 16.38
CA ALA A 75 12.91 -39.00 17.34
C ALA A 75 11.73 -39.99 17.24
N SER A 76 11.27 -40.48 18.38
CA SER A 76 10.04 -41.29 18.49
C SER A 76 8.74 -40.45 18.34
N SER A 77 8.85 -39.12 18.23
CA SER A 77 7.75 -38.18 17.97
C SER A 77 8.18 -37.11 16.96
N LEU A 78 7.25 -36.67 16.10
CA LEU A 78 7.45 -35.61 15.15
C LEU A 78 7.86 -34.30 15.85
N ALA A 79 9.15 -34.03 15.90
CA ALA A 79 9.70 -32.80 16.46
C ALA A 79 9.43 -31.64 15.46
N ILE A 80 8.47 -30.77 15.76
CA ILE A 80 8.11 -29.63 14.89
C ILE A 80 9.31 -28.73 14.66
N GLY A 81 10.20 -28.58 15.64
CA GLY A 81 11.47 -27.86 15.45
C GLY A 81 12.29 -28.43 14.29
N ALA A 82 12.32 -29.73 14.11
CA ALA A 82 13.02 -30.38 13.00
C ALA A 82 12.34 -30.17 11.65
N ILE A 83 11.00 -30.06 11.62
CA ILE A 83 10.26 -29.71 10.39
C ILE A 83 10.51 -28.25 9.98
N ILE A 84 10.56 -27.34 10.96
CA ILE A 84 10.86 -25.92 10.70
C ILE A 84 12.29 -25.76 10.20
N THR A 85 13.26 -26.36 10.85
CA THR A 85 14.67 -26.31 10.42
C THR A 85 14.86 -26.95 9.06
N LEU A 86 14.11 -28.01 8.73
CA LEU A 86 14.06 -28.61 7.40
C LEU A 86 13.49 -27.62 6.37
N GLY A 87 12.39 -26.94 6.70
CA GLY A 87 11.80 -25.90 5.84
C GLY A 87 12.77 -24.74 5.58
N ILE A 88 13.44 -24.25 6.62
CA ILE A 88 14.47 -23.20 6.50
C ILE A 88 15.64 -23.70 5.65
N GLY A 89 16.10 -24.91 5.84
CA GLY A 89 17.16 -25.53 5.07
C GLY A 89 16.81 -25.62 3.57
N LEU A 90 15.60 -26.06 3.24
CA LEU A 90 15.10 -26.08 1.85
C LEU A 90 15.00 -24.70 1.24
N ILE A 91 14.49 -23.70 1.99
CA ILE A 91 14.43 -22.30 1.52
C ILE A 91 15.85 -21.78 1.23
N MET A 92 16.82 -22.08 2.10
CA MET A 92 18.21 -21.68 1.89
C MET A 92 18.82 -22.31 0.62
N ILE A 93 18.50 -23.57 0.30
CA ILE A 93 18.95 -24.22 -0.93
C ILE A 93 18.33 -23.57 -2.18
N VAL A 94 17.07 -23.13 -2.10
CA VAL A 94 16.35 -22.49 -3.21
C VAL A 94 16.69 -21.00 -3.34
N LEU A 95 17.28 -20.39 -2.31
CA LEU A 95 17.57 -18.95 -2.25
C LEU A 95 18.34 -18.40 -3.48
N PRO A 96 19.39 -19.05 -4.02
CA PRO A 96 20.08 -18.57 -5.21
C PRO A 96 19.17 -18.48 -6.44
N PHE A 97 18.23 -19.41 -6.60
CA PHE A 97 17.25 -19.36 -7.69
C PHE A 97 16.26 -18.21 -7.52
N ILE A 98 15.85 -17.92 -6.27
CA ILE A 98 15.02 -16.76 -5.94
C ILE A 98 15.76 -15.47 -6.27
N VAL A 99 17.04 -15.35 -5.90
CA VAL A 99 17.89 -14.19 -6.21
C VAL A 99 18.04 -13.99 -7.71
N TYR A 100 18.28 -15.08 -8.45
CA TYR A 100 18.33 -15.04 -9.92
C TYR A 100 17.02 -14.51 -10.52
N ALA A 101 15.90 -15.09 -10.12
CA ALA A 101 14.57 -14.70 -10.60
C ALA A 101 14.25 -13.23 -10.28
N LEU A 102 14.54 -12.79 -9.04
CA LEU A 102 14.34 -11.41 -8.61
C LEU A 102 15.20 -10.42 -9.41
N MET A 103 16.50 -10.69 -9.54
CA MET A 103 17.38 -9.78 -10.29
C MET A 103 17.04 -9.70 -11.77
N MET A 104 16.63 -10.82 -12.39
CA MET A 104 16.15 -10.82 -13.79
C MET A 104 14.77 -10.14 -13.94
N ALA A 105 13.97 -10.10 -12.89
CA ALA A 105 12.71 -9.39 -12.88
C ALA A 105 12.86 -7.87 -12.69
N LEU A 106 13.94 -7.38 -12.05
CA LEU A 106 14.14 -5.96 -11.74
C LEU A 106 13.94 -5.01 -12.93
N PRO A 107 14.52 -5.22 -14.13
CA PRO A 107 14.29 -4.33 -15.26
C PRO A 107 12.83 -4.34 -15.73
N LYS A 108 12.17 -5.50 -15.69
CA LYS A 108 10.74 -5.61 -16.02
C LYS A 108 9.87 -4.89 -14.99
N MET A 109 10.22 -4.97 -13.70
CA MET A 109 9.53 -4.23 -12.64
C MET A 109 9.71 -2.72 -12.80
N GLN A 110 10.91 -2.25 -13.14
CA GLN A 110 11.17 -0.83 -13.44
C GLN A 110 10.38 -0.34 -14.64
N LEU A 111 10.29 -1.17 -15.70
CA LEU A 111 9.48 -0.89 -16.88
C LEU A 111 8.00 -0.73 -16.51
N SER A 112 7.47 -1.69 -15.75
CA SER A 112 6.09 -1.68 -15.28
C SER A 112 5.80 -0.49 -14.34
N ASP A 113 6.74 -0.13 -13.45
CA ASP A 113 6.63 1.03 -12.57
C ASP A 113 6.62 2.34 -13.37
N LEU A 114 7.48 2.47 -14.39
CA LEU A 114 7.48 3.63 -15.28
C LEU A 114 6.17 3.73 -16.07
N GLN A 115 5.70 2.62 -16.64
CA GLN A 115 4.40 2.58 -17.34
C GLN A 115 3.27 3.02 -16.41
N TYR A 116 3.24 2.45 -15.21
CA TYR A 116 2.24 2.78 -14.21
C TYR A 116 2.25 4.27 -13.83
N LYS A 117 3.43 4.83 -13.56
CA LYS A 117 3.60 6.26 -13.23
C LYS A 117 3.14 7.16 -14.37
N VAL A 118 3.53 6.85 -15.61
CA VAL A 118 3.09 7.61 -16.79
C VAL A 118 1.57 7.50 -16.95
N ASP A 119 1.00 6.30 -16.88
CA ASP A 119 -0.45 6.08 -17.02
C ASP A 119 -1.25 6.79 -15.91
N SER A 120 -0.71 6.87 -14.67
CA SER A 120 -1.36 7.55 -13.55
C SER A 120 -1.37 9.08 -13.67
N GLU A 121 -0.37 9.66 -14.33
CA GLU A 121 -0.28 11.10 -14.58
C GLU A 121 -0.99 11.51 -15.89
N LEU A 122 -1.28 10.55 -16.77
CA LEU A 122 -1.77 10.79 -18.12
C LEU A 122 -3.11 11.54 -18.21
N PRO A 123 -4.14 11.28 -17.35
CA PRO A 123 -5.38 12.05 -17.38
C PRO A 123 -5.15 13.55 -17.16
N PHE A 124 -4.24 13.90 -16.23
CA PHE A 124 -3.91 15.29 -15.93
C PHE A 124 -3.12 15.95 -17.06
N PHE A 125 -2.22 15.20 -17.69
CA PHE A 125 -1.48 15.66 -18.86
C PHE A 125 -2.38 15.88 -20.06
N ALA A 126 -3.29 14.95 -20.35
CA ALA A 126 -4.26 15.10 -21.44
C ALA A 126 -5.18 16.30 -21.21
N ALA A 127 -5.67 16.49 -19.96
CA ALA A 127 -6.45 17.68 -19.60
C ALA A 127 -5.65 18.97 -19.80
N TYR A 128 -4.39 18.99 -19.38
CA TYR A 128 -3.49 20.13 -19.61
C TYR A 128 -3.32 20.44 -21.10
N LEU A 129 -3.08 19.44 -21.95
CA LEU A 129 -2.93 19.63 -23.38
C LEU A 129 -4.21 20.16 -24.04
N ALA A 130 -5.37 19.62 -23.67
CA ALA A 130 -6.66 20.07 -24.17
C ALA A 130 -6.91 21.55 -23.80
N MET A 131 -6.69 21.91 -22.52
CA MET A 131 -6.86 23.29 -22.04
C MET A 131 -5.92 24.29 -22.72
N ILE A 132 -4.65 23.94 -22.89
CA ILE A 132 -3.67 24.81 -23.55
C ILE A 132 -4.00 24.95 -25.03
N SER A 133 -4.46 23.88 -25.68
CA SER A 133 -4.90 23.96 -27.09
C SER A 133 -6.16 24.82 -27.27
N GLN A 134 -7.11 24.80 -26.34
CA GLN A 134 -8.25 25.72 -26.30
C GLN A 134 -7.82 27.17 -26.23
N SER A 135 -6.69 27.45 -25.59
CA SER A 135 -6.11 28.79 -25.49
C SER A 135 -5.33 29.21 -26.74
N GLY A 136 -5.28 28.37 -27.79
CA GLY A 136 -4.57 28.65 -29.04
C GLY A 136 -3.05 28.42 -28.98
N LEU A 137 -2.52 27.89 -27.90
CA LEU A 137 -1.09 27.57 -27.76
C LEU A 137 -0.77 26.19 -28.32
N SER A 138 0.44 26.07 -28.90
CA SER A 138 0.91 24.76 -29.41
C SER A 138 1.24 23.77 -28.28
N VAL A 139 0.98 22.49 -28.54
CA VAL A 139 1.35 21.39 -27.62
C VAL A 139 2.87 21.36 -27.38
N THR A 140 3.68 21.74 -28.36
CA THR A 140 5.14 21.82 -28.20
C THR A 140 5.52 22.82 -27.10
N SER A 141 4.90 24.01 -27.11
CA SER A 141 5.10 25.01 -26.06
C SER A 141 4.62 24.53 -24.68
N ALA A 142 3.49 23.80 -24.65
CA ALA A 142 2.99 23.17 -23.43
C ALA A 142 4.00 22.17 -22.83
N ILE A 143 4.61 21.34 -23.66
CA ILE A 143 5.60 20.32 -23.24
C ILE A 143 6.89 20.98 -22.74
N GLU A 144 7.37 22.05 -23.39
CA GLU A 144 8.53 22.80 -22.91
C GLU A 144 8.35 23.36 -21.49
N ARG A 145 7.15 23.80 -21.16
CA ARG A 145 6.80 24.30 -19.83
C ARG A 145 6.73 23.19 -18.81
N LEU A 146 6.08 22.09 -19.19
CA LEU A 146 5.93 20.90 -18.34
C LEU A 146 7.30 20.31 -17.94
N ALA A 147 8.31 20.45 -18.79
CA ALA A 147 9.67 20.01 -18.48
C ALA A 147 10.26 20.62 -17.19
N ASN A 148 9.80 21.82 -16.80
CA ASN A 148 10.24 22.53 -15.60
C ASN A 148 9.36 22.24 -14.36
N ILE A 149 8.27 21.52 -14.52
CA ILE A 149 7.29 21.26 -13.46
C ILE A 149 7.61 19.89 -12.80
N ARG A 150 7.62 19.86 -11.46
CA ARG A 150 7.90 18.63 -10.69
C ARG A 150 6.64 17.88 -10.29
N LEU A 151 5.46 18.40 -10.61
CA LEU A 151 4.19 17.87 -10.14
C LEU A 151 3.80 16.56 -10.85
N LEU A 152 4.02 16.51 -12.17
CA LEU A 152 3.90 15.32 -13.00
C LEU A 152 5.31 14.78 -13.25
N GLU A 153 5.82 13.97 -12.31
CA GLU A 153 7.24 13.59 -12.30
C GLU A 153 7.62 12.71 -13.49
N ALA A 154 6.80 11.71 -13.80
CA ALA A 154 7.07 10.76 -14.87
C ALA A 154 6.92 11.43 -16.24
N ILE A 155 5.82 12.14 -16.48
CA ILE A 155 5.59 12.88 -17.74
C ILE A 155 6.55 14.06 -17.84
N GLY A 156 6.88 14.74 -16.74
CA GLY A 156 7.88 15.80 -16.73
C GLY A 156 9.29 15.32 -17.11
N LYS A 157 9.66 14.08 -16.79
CA LYS A 157 10.90 13.45 -17.29
C LYS A 157 10.85 13.23 -18.79
N LEU A 158 9.71 12.75 -19.32
CA LEU A 158 9.51 12.60 -20.77
C LEU A 158 9.54 13.95 -21.49
N ALA A 159 8.88 14.97 -20.92
CA ALA A 159 8.90 16.33 -21.46
C ALA A 159 10.34 16.89 -21.53
N ARG A 160 11.14 16.70 -20.47
CA ARG A 160 12.57 17.09 -20.48
C ARG A 160 13.36 16.36 -21.58
N GLU A 161 13.12 15.07 -21.78
CA GLU A 161 13.75 14.28 -22.83
C GLU A 161 13.41 14.85 -24.21
N ILE A 162 12.15 15.20 -24.47
CA ILE A 162 11.69 15.84 -25.72
C ILE A 162 12.40 17.17 -25.92
N VAL A 163 12.46 18.02 -24.87
CA VAL A 163 13.12 19.33 -24.95
C VAL A 163 14.62 19.21 -25.23
N VAL A 164 15.29 18.24 -24.61
CA VAL A 164 16.73 17.97 -24.87
C VAL A 164 16.93 17.51 -26.30
N LYS A 165 16.12 16.58 -26.83
CA LYS A 165 16.21 16.13 -28.21
C LYS A 165 15.97 17.28 -29.19
N ASN A 166 15.02 18.16 -28.93
CA ASN A 166 14.74 19.30 -29.78
C ASN A 166 15.84 20.37 -29.72
N ARG A 167 16.18 20.86 -28.49
CA ARG A 167 17.09 22.02 -28.34
C ARG A 167 18.57 21.66 -28.36
N ALA A 168 18.97 20.52 -27.78
CA ALA A 168 20.38 20.15 -27.68
C ALA A 168 20.85 19.29 -28.88
N ILE A 169 19.99 18.42 -29.43
CA ILE A 169 20.32 17.57 -30.57
C ILE A 169 19.89 18.21 -31.89
N GLY A 170 19.00 19.24 -31.86
CA GLY A 170 18.50 19.90 -33.06
C GLY A 170 17.43 19.11 -33.82
N MET A 171 16.78 18.15 -33.16
CA MET A 171 15.76 17.31 -33.77
C MET A 171 14.47 18.11 -33.98
N ASP A 172 13.76 17.87 -35.09
CA ASP A 172 12.44 18.46 -35.32
C ASP A 172 11.48 18.12 -34.15
N PRO A 173 10.68 19.08 -33.66
CA PRO A 173 9.80 18.88 -32.49
C PRO A 173 8.85 17.68 -32.62
N LEU A 174 8.24 17.48 -33.80
CA LEU A 174 7.33 16.35 -34.02
C LEU A 174 8.06 15.01 -34.04
N THR A 175 9.29 15.02 -34.56
CA THR A 175 10.15 13.81 -34.57
C THR A 175 10.63 13.50 -33.15
N ALA A 176 11.03 14.48 -32.34
CA ALA A 176 11.39 14.30 -30.94
C ALA A 176 10.23 13.74 -30.10
N LEU A 177 9.01 14.22 -30.33
CA LEU A 177 7.77 13.70 -29.74
C LEU A 177 7.54 12.23 -30.11
N THR A 178 7.61 11.91 -31.39
CA THR A 178 7.40 10.56 -31.93
C THR A 178 8.40 9.56 -31.33
N GLU A 179 9.68 9.92 -31.33
CA GLU A 179 10.74 9.03 -30.84
C GLU A 179 10.61 8.78 -29.31
N THR A 180 10.28 9.84 -28.55
CA THR A 180 10.08 9.69 -27.09
C THR A 180 8.82 8.89 -26.79
N ALA A 181 7.74 9.06 -27.56
CA ALA A 181 6.54 8.26 -27.41
C ALA A 181 6.82 6.77 -27.66
N LEU A 182 7.51 6.43 -28.74
CA LEU A 182 7.86 5.04 -29.09
C LEU A 182 8.79 4.38 -28.06
N SER A 183 9.63 5.15 -27.39
CA SER A 183 10.52 4.64 -26.33
C SER A 183 9.86 4.53 -24.96
N THR A 184 8.62 5.00 -24.82
CA THR A 184 7.87 4.99 -23.55
C THR A 184 7.01 3.72 -23.46
N PRO A 185 6.96 3.02 -22.32
CA PRO A 185 6.22 1.75 -22.20
C PRO A 185 4.69 1.93 -22.12
N SER A 186 4.18 3.15 -22.00
CA SER A 186 2.75 3.44 -21.93
C SER A 186 2.13 3.52 -23.33
N HIS A 187 1.28 2.56 -23.68
CA HIS A 187 0.52 2.58 -24.94
C HIS A 187 -0.46 3.76 -25.01
N LEU A 188 -1.06 4.15 -23.90
CA LEU A 188 -1.97 5.30 -23.86
C LEU A 188 -1.22 6.61 -24.20
N PHE A 189 -0.03 6.79 -23.61
CA PHE A 189 0.82 7.94 -23.93
C PHE A 189 1.28 7.91 -25.39
N GLN A 190 1.69 6.73 -25.89
CA GLN A 190 2.05 6.55 -27.32
C GLN A 190 0.89 7.00 -28.22
N ASN A 191 -0.31 6.47 -27.99
CA ASN A 191 -1.50 6.78 -28.80
C ASN A 191 -1.85 8.26 -28.75
N LEU A 192 -1.78 8.91 -27.59
CA LEU A 192 -2.03 10.34 -27.44
C LEU A 192 -1.05 11.17 -28.28
N ILE A 193 0.25 10.90 -28.15
CA ILE A 193 1.28 11.69 -28.85
C ILE A 193 1.34 11.38 -30.34
N MET A 194 1.26 10.11 -30.75
CA MET A 194 1.30 9.74 -32.17
C MET A 194 0.09 10.27 -32.93
N GLY A 195 -1.10 10.19 -32.34
CA GLY A 195 -2.29 10.76 -32.95
C GLY A 195 -2.23 12.29 -33.03
N TYR A 196 -1.68 12.97 -32.00
CA TYR A 196 -1.41 14.42 -32.09
C TYR A 196 -0.48 14.75 -33.26
N VAL A 197 0.67 14.04 -33.37
CA VAL A 197 1.63 14.26 -34.46
C VAL A 197 0.98 14.02 -35.83
N THR A 198 0.15 13.01 -35.95
CA THR A 198 -0.58 12.71 -37.19
C THR A 198 -1.54 13.85 -37.55
N ASN A 199 -2.36 14.32 -36.57
CA ASN A 199 -3.29 15.42 -36.81
C ASN A 199 -2.57 16.72 -37.21
N VAL A 200 -1.42 17.04 -36.57
CA VAL A 200 -0.61 18.21 -36.97
C VAL A 200 -0.12 18.09 -38.42
N ARG A 201 0.39 16.91 -38.82
CA ARG A 201 0.92 16.66 -40.18
C ARG A 201 -0.16 16.66 -41.25
N THR A 202 -1.37 16.22 -40.93
CA THR A 202 -2.51 16.18 -41.87
C THR A 202 -3.36 17.43 -41.87
N GLY A 203 -3.09 18.42 -40.99
CA GLY A 203 -3.89 19.63 -40.85
C GLY A 203 -5.26 19.40 -40.21
N GLY A 204 -5.41 18.34 -39.40
CA GLY A 204 -6.65 18.01 -38.70
C GLY A 204 -6.95 18.94 -37.51
N ASP A 205 -8.18 18.83 -36.96
CA ASP A 205 -8.59 19.54 -35.76
C ASP A 205 -7.92 18.96 -34.50
N ILE A 206 -6.89 19.66 -34.04
CA ILE A 206 -6.08 19.26 -32.88
C ILE A 206 -6.90 19.33 -31.60
N LEU A 207 -7.74 20.35 -31.42
CA LEU A 207 -8.52 20.55 -30.21
C LEU A 207 -9.53 19.40 -30.05
N HIS A 208 -10.31 19.15 -31.07
CA HIS A 208 -11.29 18.06 -31.08
C HIS A 208 -10.64 16.70 -30.84
N TYR A 209 -9.46 16.45 -31.45
CA TYR A 209 -8.68 15.24 -31.20
C TYR A 209 -8.29 15.10 -29.72
N LEU A 210 -7.77 16.17 -29.09
CA LEU A 210 -7.33 16.13 -27.69
C LEU A 210 -8.49 15.94 -26.71
N GLU A 211 -9.65 16.54 -26.99
CA GLU A 211 -10.87 16.35 -26.20
C GLU A 211 -11.38 14.90 -26.24
N ILE A 212 -11.41 14.28 -27.43
CA ILE A 212 -11.76 12.86 -27.58
C ILE A 212 -10.79 11.99 -26.79
N ARG A 213 -9.47 12.24 -26.95
CA ARG A 213 -8.43 11.46 -26.26
C ARG A 213 -8.45 11.65 -24.76
N LEU A 214 -8.75 12.84 -24.26
CA LEU A 214 -8.95 13.07 -22.83
C LEU A 214 -10.07 12.19 -22.28
N ASN A 215 -11.22 12.17 -22.96
CA ASN A 215 -12.36 11.34 -22.55
C ASN A 215 -12.03 9.86 -22.58
N GLU A 216 -11.33 9.36 -23.60
CA GLU A 216 -10.88 7.97 -23.69
C GLU A 216 -9.93 7.60 -22.53
N ILE A 217 -8.93 8.46 -22.25
CA ILE A 217 -7.96 8.23 -21.17
C ILE A 217 -8.65 8.22 -19.80
N VAL A 218 -9.59 9.14 -19.58
CA VAL A 218 -10.36 9.19 -18.33
C VAL A 218 -11.24 7.94 -18.18
N ASN A 219 -11.91 7.48 -19.23
CA ASN A 219 -12.71 6.26 -19.21
C ASN A 219 -11.85 5.01 -18.96
N ASP A 220 -10.68 4.90 -19.61
CA ASP A 220 -9.73 3.81 -19.34
C ASP A 220 -9.25 3.82 -17.88
N THR A 221 -8.98 5.01 -17.33
CA THR A 221 -8.60 5.18 -15.92
C THR A 221 -9.73 4.72 -15.00
N LEU A 222 -10.98 5.09 -15.30
CA LEU A 222 -12.16 4.66 -14.57
C LEU A 222 -12.32 3.13 -14.60
N ASP A 223 -12.12 2.52 -15.76
CA ASP A 223 -12.19 1.07 -15.91
C ASP A 223 -11.04 0.34 -15.17
N LYS A 224 -9.84 0.90 -15.16
CA LYS A 224 -8.72 0.39 -14.34
C LYS A 224 -9.06 0.43 -12.85
N ILE A 225 -9.66 1.54 -12.39
CA ILE A 225 -10.09 1.72 -11.00
C ILE A 225 -11.20 0.71 -10.64
N ARG A 226 -12.17 0.49 -11.52
CA ARG A 226 -13.24 -0.50 -11.31
C ARG A 226 -12.68 -1.93 -11.21
N ARG A 227 -11.83 -2.33 -12.15
CA ARG A 227 -11.16 -3.64 -12.10
C ARG A 227 -10.32 -3.80 -10.83
N GLY A 228 -9.63 -2.74 -10.40
CA GLY A 228 -8.89 -2.74 -9.13
C GLY A 228 -9.81 -2.97 -7.93
N ALA A 229 -10.97 -2.31 -7.88
CA ALA A 229 -11.95 -2.48 -6.80
C ALA A 229 -12.53 -3.92 -6.78
N GLU A 230 -12.86 -4.48 -7.94
CA GLU A 230 -13.32 -5.87 -8.07
C GLU A 230 -12.25 -6.87 -7.61
N PHE A 231 -11.01 -6.65 -7.98
CA PHE A 231 -9.89 -7.48 -7.52
C PHE A 231 -9.70 -7.39 -6.00
N LEU A 232 -9.85 -6.20 -5.39
CA LEU A 232 -9.80 -6.04 -3.94
C LEU A 232 -10.95 -6.79 -3.24
N SER A 233 -12.14 -6.83 -3.84
CA SER A 233 -13.25 -7.63 -3.34
C SER A 233 -12.88 -9.12 -3.32
N THR A 234 -12.37 -9.63 -4.43
CA THR A 234 -11.89 -11.03 -4.53
C THR A 234 -10.76 -11.33 -3.54
N LEU A 235 -9.82 -10.40 -3.35
CA LEU A 235 -8.77 -10.54 -2.33
C LEU A 235 -9.36 -10.62 -0.92
N MET A 236 -10.35 -9.78 -0.61
CA MET A 236 -11.00 -9.80 0.70
C MET A 236 -11.75 -11.11 0.94
N GLU A 237 -12.49 -11.61 -0.05
CA GLU A 237 -13.16 -12.91 0.01
C GLU A 237 -12.16 -14.06 0.20
N SER A 238 -11.04 -14.02 -0.53
CA SER A 238 -9.94 -14.99 -0.40
C SER A 238 -9.26 -14.91 0.97
N TYR A 239 -9.10 -13.70 1.52
CA TYR A 239 -8.53 -13.49 2.85
C TYR A 239 -9.38 -14.13 3.95
N ILE A 240 -10.70 -14.03 3.85
CA ILE A 240 -11.60 -14.70 4.80
C ILE A 240 -11.57 -16.21 4.58
N GLY A 241 -11.78 -16.67 3.34
CA GLY A 241 -11.85 -18.10 3.03
C GLY A 241 -10.56 -18.83 3.40
N ALA A 242 -9.41 -18.31 2.99
CA ALA A 242 -8.14 -18.95 3.26
C ALA A 242 -7.57 -18.57 4.64
N GLY A 243 -7.63 -17.30 5.05
CA GLY A 243 -7.02 -16.82 6.28
C GLY A 243 -7.82 -17.18 7.52
N VAL A 244 -9.07 -16.73 7.61
CA VAL A 244 -9.88 -16.87 8.83
C VAL A 244 -10.31 -18.33 9.05
N ILE A 245 -10.73 -19.03 7.99
CA ILE A 245 -11.15 -20.45 8.11
C ILE A 245 -9.96 -21.34 8.47
N LEU A 246 -8.80 -21.11 7.86
CA LEU A 246 -7.57 -21.83 8.21
C LEU A 246 -7.18 -21.58 9.67
N LEU A 247 -7.29 -20.36 10.16
CA LEU A 247 -6.99 -19.97 11.53
C LEU A 247 -7.91 -20.66 12.52
N ILE A 248 -9.21 -20.70 12.26
CA ILE A 248 -10.19 -21.43 13.07
C ILE A 248 -9.87 -22.93 13.07
N GLY A 249 -9.60 -23.49 11.89
CA GLY A 249 -9.26 -24.93 11.75
C GLY A 249 -7.99 -25.30 12.53
N LEU A 250 -6.96 -24.46 12.47
CA LEU A 250 -5.73 -24.65 13.25
C LEU A 250 -5.98 -24.55 14.75
N ASN A 251 -6.74 -23.56 15.22
CA ASN A 251 -7.09 -23.43 16.62
C ASN A 251 -7.85 -24.68 17.14
N VAL A 252 -8.82 -25.17 16.37
CA VAL A 252 -9.56 -26.41 16.71
C VAL A 252 -8.64 -27.63 16.70
N LEU A 253 -7.72 -27.74 15.73
CA LEU A 253 -6.74 -28.83 15.65
C LEU A 253 -5.79 -28.83 16.86
N TYR A 254 -5.27 -27.67 17.23
CA TYR A 254 -4.38 -27.56 18.40
C TYR A 254 -5.11 -27.82 19.69
N LEU A 255 -6.36 -27.41 19.80
CA LEU A 255 -7.22 -27.76 20.93
C LEU A 255 -7.42 -29.28 21.01
N ALA A 256 -7.72 -29.93 19.89
CA ALA A 256 -7.88 -31.40 19.85
C ALA A 256 -6.58 -32.11 20.27
N GLN A 257 -5.42 -31.64 19.84
CA GLN A 257 -4.12 -32.17 20.26
C GLN A 257 -3.86 -31.97 21.77
N ALA A 258 -4.28 -30.81 22.31
CA ALA A 258 -4.13 -30.55 23.75
C ALA A 258 -5.00 -31.43 24.64
N ILE A 259 -6.09 -31.98 24.11
CA ILE A 259 -7.09 -32.77 24.85
C ILE A 259 -6.86 -34.29 24.72
N THR A 260 -6.17 -34.76 23.66
CA THR A 260 -5.94 -36.19 23.45
C THR A 260 -5.02 -36.75 24.54
N PRO A 261 -5.44 -37.79 25.28
CA PRO A 261 -4.63 -38.42 26.32
C PRO A 261 -3.56 -39.31 25.69
N THR A 262 -2.52 -38.71 25.16
CA THR A 262 -1.26 -39.41 24.88
C THR A 262 -0.47 -39.45 26.17
N GLY A 263 0.10 -40.58 26.57
CA GLY A 263 0.69 -40.85 27.89
C GLY A 263 1.63 -39.83 28.54
N ASN A 264 1.78 -38.65 27.92
CA ASN A 264 2.47 -37.46 28.42
C ASN A 264 1.64 -36.20 28.11
N SER A 265 0.53 -36.01 28.85
CA SER A 265 -0.44 -34.92 28.64
C SER A 265 0.17 -33.53 28.70
N VAL A 266 1.17 -33.28 29.54
CA VAL A 266 1.85 -31.97 29.67
C VAL A 266 2.72 -31.67 28.44
N GLY A 267 3.42 -32.65 27.90
CA GLY A 267 4.23 -32.49 26.69
C GLY A 267 3.38 -32.18 25.45
N ALA A 268 2.22 -32.81 25.31
CA ALA A 268 1.27 -32.55 24.22
C ALA A 268 0.69 -31.13 24.29
N LEU A 269 0.36 -30.66 25.49
CA LEU A 269 -0.10 -29.26 25.72
C LEU A 269 0.98 -28.25 25.35
N GLN A 270 2.21 -28.45 25.78
CA GLN A 270 3.32 -27.56 25.51
C GLN A 270 3.61 -27.49 23.99
N GLN A 271 3.51 -28.62 23.29
CA GLN A 271 3.66 -28.65 21.84
C GLN A 271 2.51 -27.94 21.10
N ALA A 272 1.27 -28.13 21.54
CA ALA A 272 0.11 -27.43 20.97
C ALA A 272 0.23 -25.90 21.12
N VAL A 273 0.69 -25.44 22.30
CA VAL A 273 0.96 -24.00 22.54
C VAL A 273 2.08 -23.49 21.63
N SER A 274 3.19 -24.20 21.54
CA SER A 274 4.32 -23.81 20.68
C SER A 274 3.89 -23.68 19.23
N ASN A 275 3.10 -24.62 18.72
CA ASN A 275 2.55 -24.60 17.38
C ASN A 275 1.61 -23.41 17.17
N ASN A 276 0.69 -23.19 18.10
CA ASN A 276 -0.24 -22.06 18.04
C ASN A 276 0.50 -20.71 18.01
N LEU A 277 1.48 -20.51 18.88
CA LEU A 277 2.29 -19.29 18.90
C LEU A 277 3.04 -19.09 17.58
N LEU A 278 3.61 -20.15 17.02
CA LEU A 278 4.34 -20.06 15.75
C LEU A 278 3.42 -19.69 14.59
N PHE A 279 2.28 -20.35 14.46
CA PHE A 279 1.35 -20.06 13.36
C PHE A 279 0.64 -18.71 13.56
N GLY A 280 0.15 -18.42 14.76
CA GLY A 280 -0.58 -17.18 15.05
C GLY A 280 0.33 -15.94 15.03
N LEU A 281 1.56 -16.00 15.52
CA LEU A 281 2.44 -14.84 15.57
C LEU A 281 3.30 -14.65 14.30
N LEU A 282 3.51 -15.68 13.49
CA LEU A 282 4.36 -15.60 12.29
C LEU A 282 3.59 -15.83 11.00
N VAL A 283 2.89 -16.97 10.87
CA VAL A 283 2.31 -17.36 9.58
C VAL A 283 1.11 -16.49 9.21
N ILE A 284 0.20 -16.24 10.14
CA ILE A 284 -1.00 -15.44 9.87
C ILE A 284 -0.68 -13.97 9.63
N PRO A 285 0.14 -13.29 10.44
CA PRO A 285 0.59 -11.94 10.11
C PRO A 285 1.33 -11.86 8.77
N ALA A 286 2.17 -12.87 8.42
CA ALA A 286 2.84 -12.92 7.13
C ALA A 286 1.85 -13.03 5.96
N ILE A 287 0.83 -13.87 6.06
CA ILE A 287 -0.26 -13.97 5.09
C ILE A 287 -0.98 -12.62 4.98
N SER A 288 -1.33 -12.01 6.10
CA SER A 288 -2.01 -10.70 6.11
C SER A 288 -1.17 -9.60 5.45
N ILE A 289 0.14 -9.56 5.71
CA ILE A 289 1.07 -8.64 5.04
C ILE A 289 1.10 -8.91 3.54
N ALA A 290 1.09 -10.19 3.11
CA ALA A 290 1.03 -10.53 1.69
C ALA A 290 -0.27 -10.01 1.03
N PHE A 291 -1.43 -10.15 1.69
CA PHE A 291 -2.69 -9.58 1.19
C PHE A 291 -2.69 -8.03 1.15
N ILE A 292 -2.11 -7.38 2.16
CA ILE A 292 -1.90 -5.92 2.16
C ILE A 292 -1.03 -5.51 0.97
N TYR A 293 0.05 -6.24 0.70
CA TYR A 293 0.95 -5.98 -0.42
C TYR A 293 0.26 -6.21 -1.78
N LEU A 294 -0.47 -7.31 -1.95
CA LEU A 294 -1.26 -7.58 -3.16
C LEU A 294 -2.31 -6.48 -3.38
N GLY A 295 -2.99 -6.04 -2.33
CA GLY A 295 -3.90 -4.91 -2.38
C GLY A 295 -3.21 -3.61 -2.77
N GLU A 296 -1.98 -3.38 -2.29
CA GLU A 296 -1.18 -2.21 -2.67
C GLU A 296 -0.82 -2.19 -4.16
N VAL A 297 -0.43 -3.33 -4.73
CA VAL A 297 -0.02 -3.42 -6.15
C VAL A 297 -1.22 -3.30 -7.10
N SER A 298 -2.41 -3.65 -6.67
CA SER A 298 -3.59 -3.79 -7.53
C SER A 298 -4.46 -2.53 -7.65
N ILE A 299 -4.28 -1.55 -6.75
CA ILE A 299 -5.04 -0.31 -6.74
C ILE A 299 -4.36 0.74 -7.63
N TYR A 300 -5.18 1.52 -8.35
CA TYR A 300 -4.72 2.76 -8.98
C TYR A 300 -4.20 3.73 -7.92
N ARG A 301 -2.91 4.05 -7.98
CA ARG A 301 -2.24 4.93 -7.03
C ARG A 301 -2.14 6.33 -7.57
N VAL A 302 -2.47 7.28 -6.72
CA VAL A 302 -2.09 8.67 -6.96
C VAL A 302 -0.58 8.80 -6.76
N PRO A 303 0.16 9.52 -7.62
CA PRO A 303 1.63 9.60 -7.57
C PRO A 303 2.24 10.15 -6.27
N TYR A 304 1.43 10.61 -5.35
CA TYR A 304 1.88 11.18 -4.08
C TYR A 304 1.13 10.58 -2.89
N THR A 305 1.88 10.04 -1.93
CA THR A 305 1.36 9.55 -0.64
C THR A 305 1.91 10.38 0.51
N ASP A 306 1.07 10.69 1.49
CA ASP A 306 1.51 11.37 2.71
C ASP A 306 2.16 10.37 3.67
N VAL A 307 3.44 10.58 3.99
CA VAL A 307 4.25 9.67 4.82
C VAL A 307 4.05 9.91 6.33
N ARG A 308 3.44 11.04 6.72
CA ARG A 308 3.31 11.45 8.13
C ARG A 308 2.57 10.44 9.01
N PRO A 309 1.43 9.83 8.60
CA PRO A 309 0.76 8.79 9.37
C PRO A 309 1.63 7.55 9.61
N TYR A 310 2.50 7.21 8.65
CA TYR A 310 3.40 6.04 8.78
C TYR A 310 4.56 6.32 9.75
N ILE A 311 5.06 7.57 9.81
CA ILE A 311 6.05 7.97 10.81
C ILE A 311 5.43 7.90 12.21
N ALA A 312 4.20 8.39 12.38
CA ALA A 312 3.47 8.28 13.63
C ALA A 312 3.26 6.81 14.04
N ALA A 313 2.93 5.93 13.08
CA ALA A 313 2.80 4.49 13.31
C ALA A 313 4.13 3.85 13.75
N GLY A 314 5.25 4.26 13.16
CA GLY A 314 6.58 3.80 13.57
C GLY A 314 6.90 4.16 15.02
N ILE A 315 6.57 5.38 15.45
CA ILE A 315 6.73 5.81 16.84
C ILE A 315 5.81 4.99 17.77
N SER A 316 4.55 4.81 17.40
CA SER A 316 3.60 3.98 18.17
C SER A 316 4.05 2.53 18.28
N SER A 317 4.62 1.95 17.20
CA SER A 317 5.17 0.59 17.23
C SER A 317 6.34 0.46 18.19
N MET A 318 7.23 1.46 18.22
CA MET A 318 8.37 1.48 19.15
C MET A 318 7.90 1.59 20.60
N VAL A 319 6.92 2.46 20.87
CA VAL A 319 6.33 2.62 22.23
C VAL A 319 5.63 1.33 22.66
N ALA A 320 4.82 0.74 21.78
CA ALA A 320 4.15 -0.53 22.06
C ALA A 320 5.15 -1.66 22.35
N MET A 321 6.19 -1.79 21.54
CA MET A 321 7.20 -2.82 21.71
C MET A 321 7.94 -2.67 23.06
N VAL A 322 8.34 -1.45 23.44
CA VAL A 322 9.01 -1.20 24.72
C VAL A 322 8.05 -1.50 25.89
N ALA A 323 6.79 -1.05 25.81
CA ALA A 323 5.80 -1.34 26.86
C ALA A 323 5.54 -2.84 27.00
N LEU A 324 5.43 -3.59 25.88
CA LEU A 324 5.23 -5.04 25.90
C LEU A 324 6.43 -5.77 26.48
N LEU A 325 7.65 -5.38 26.14
CA LEU A 325 8.87 -6.00 26.70
C LEU A 325 8.97 -5.77 28.20
N ILE A 326 8.74 -4.52 28.66
CA ILE A 326 8.74 -4.21 30.09
C ILE A 326 7.63 -4.97 30.80
N GLY A 327 6.42 -5.00 30.25
CA GLY A 327 5.30 -5.72 30.83
C GLY A 327 5.58 -7.22 30.94
N TYR A 328 6.07 -7.85 29.86
CA TYR A 328 6.36 -9.27 29.86
C TYR A 328 7.41 -9.64 30.91
N SER A 329 8.53 -8.92 30.97
CA SER A 329 9.61 -9.23 31.91
C SER A 329 9.32 -8.83 33.37
N SER A 330 8.75 -7.61 33.58
CA SER A 330 8.62 -7.06 34.94
C SER A 330 7.27 -7.36 35.61
N ILE A 331 6.19 -7.50 34.83
CA ILE A 331 4.84 -7.69 35.36
C ILE A 331 4.44 -9.18 35.29
N PHE A 332 4.72 -9.83 34.16
CA PHE A 332 4.32 -11.22 33.92
C PHE A 332 5.45 -12.22 34.15
N HIS A 333 6.63 -11.78 34.60
CA HIS A 333 7.76 -12.63 34.97
C HIS A 333 8.17 -13.65 33.88
N ASP A 334 8.13 -13.22 32.61
CA ASP A 334 8.40 -14.03 31.42
C ASP A 334 7.48 -15.26 31.26
N ASP A 335 6.27 -15.20 31.83
CA ASP A 335 5.32 -16.30 31.86
C ASP A 335 3.94 -15.92 31.33
N LEU A 336 3.47 -16.61 30.29
CA LEU A 336 2.15 -16.44 29.68
C LEU A 336 1.01 -17.02 30.54
N GLY A 337 1.31 -17.92 31.47
CA GLY A 337 0.34 -18.51 32.40
C GLY A 337 0.12 -17.66 33.65
N TYR A 338 0.90 -16.59 33.83
CA TYR A 338 0.78 -15.71 34.99
C TYR A 338 -0.44 -14.83 34.89
N LEU A 339 -1.23 -14.76 35.97
CA LEU A 339 -2.44 -13.96 36.07
C LEU A 339 -2.30 -12.89 37.16
N ILE A 340 -2.67 -11.68 36.84
CA ILE A 340 -2.74 -10.56 37.78
C ILE A 340 -4.19 -10.35 38.17
N ASN A 341 -4.51 -10.47 39.43
CA ASN A 341 -5.86 -10.24 39.92
C ASN A 341 -6.07 -8.74 40.21
N VAL A 342 -6.92 -8.09 39.42
CA VAL A 342 -7.33 -6.71 39.61
C VAL A 342 -8.82 -6.70 39.97
N GLY A 343 -9.13 -6.76 41.27
CA GLY A 343 -10.51 -6.90 41.73
C GLY A 343 -11.15 -8.23 41.29
N PRO A 344 -12.30 -8.22 40.62
CA PRO A 344 -12.99 -9.41 40.16
C PRO A 344 -12.44 -9.96 38.80
N VAL A 345 -11.51 -9.26 38.17
CA VAL A 345 -10.98 -9.59 36.84
C VAL A 345 -9.54 -10.07 36.97
N SER A 346 -9.23 -11.23 36.39
CA SER A 346 -7.87 -11.72 36.21
C SER A 346 -7.35 -11.25 34.84
N LEU A 347 -6.23 -10.52 34.84
CA LEU A 347 -5.57 -10.02 33.65
C LEU A 347 -4.42 -10.94 33.29
N ASP A 348 -4.42 -11.43 32.08
CA ASP A 348 -3.31 -12.15 31.46
C ASP A 348 -2.47 -11.25 30.53
N PHE A 349 -1.36 -11.76 30.03
CA PHE A 349 -0.49 -10.99 29.13
C PHE A 349 -1.19 -10.59 27.82
N ALA A 350 -2.13 -11.42 27.33
CA ALA A 350 -2.90 -11.11 26.11
C ALA A 350 -3.79 -9.88 26.32
N THR A 351 -4.48 -9.79 27.46
CA THR A 351 -5.28 -8.61 27.85
C THR A 351 -4.40 -7.35 27.96
N TYR A 352 -3.25 -7.48 28.63
CA TYR A 352 -2.29 -6.38 28.74
C TYR A 352 -1.83 -5.93 27.36
N MET A 353 -1.46 -6.86 26.46
CA MET A 353 -1.04 -6.56 25.09
C MET A 353 -2.14 -5.84 24.30
N ALA A 354 -3.40 -6.29 24.40
CA ALA A 354 -4.52 -5.62 23.73
C ALA A 354 -4.65 -4.17 24.19
N ILE A 355 -4.57 -3.91 25.51
CA ILE A 355 -4.63 -2.57 26.08
C ILE A 355 -3.47 -1.70 25.61
N VAL A 356 -2.24 -2.24 25.62
CA VAL A 356 -1.04 -1.53 25.15
C VAL A 356 -1.18 -1.17 23.67
N LEU A 357 -1.62 -2.10 22.82
CA LEU A 357 -1.83 -1.83 21.39
C LEU A 357 -2.88 -0.75 21.18
N ILE A 358 -4.01 -0.81 21.86
CA ILE A 358 -5.08 0.21 21.76
C ILE A 358 -4.54 1.58 22.15
N ILE A 359 -3.88 1.70 23.31
CA ILE A 359 -3.38 2.98 23.83
C ILE A 359 -2.25 3.53 22.95
N ALA A 360 -1.31 2.70 22.54
CA ALA A 360 -0.16 3.13 21.76
C ALA A 360 -0.54 3.60 20.35
N TYR A 361 -1.53 2.94 19.72
CA TYR A 361 -1.95 3.30 18.37
C TYR A 361 -3.12 4.29 18.31
N ALA A 362 -3.80 4.60 19.43
CA ALA A 362 -4.89 5.57 19.45
C ALA A 362 -4.48 6.96 18.90
N PRO A 363 -3.33 7.56 19.29
CA PRO A 363 -2.89 8.82 18.73
C PRO A 363 -2.66 8.74 17.21
N THR A 364 -2.05 7.64 16.74
CA THR A 364 -1.78 7.41 15.31
C THR A 364 -3.07 7.28 14.51
N ALA A 365 -4.07 6.54 15.02
CA ALA A 365 -5.35 6.37 14.36
C ALA A 365 -6.10 7.71 14.23
N LEU A 366 -6.16 8.49 15.31
CA LEU A 366 -6.79 9.82 15.31
C LEU A 366 -6.07 10.79 14.36
N TYR A 367 -4.74 10.76 14.35
CA TYR A 367 -3.94 11.59 13.46
C TYR A 367 -4.15 11.21 11.99
N ALA A 368 -4.10 9.91 11.66
CA ALA A 368 -4.32 9.41 10.31
C ALA A 368 -5.73 9.78 9.79
N GLU A 369 -6.76 9.60 10.63
CA GLU A 369 -8.13 9.95 10.26
C GLU A 369 -8.29 11.46 9.97
N ARG A 370 -7.68 12.32 10.79
CA ARG A 370 -7.68 13.78 10.55
C ARG A 370 -6.99 14.14 9.24
N VAL A 371 -5.83 13.54 8.94
CA VAL A 371 -5.08 13.79 7.71
C VAL A 371 -5.88 13.34 6.48
N ILE A 372 -6.53 12.18 6.53
CA ILE A 372 -7.36 11.65 5.44
C ILE A 372 -8.61 12.54 5.25
N ALA A 373 -9.29 12.90 6.34
CA ALA A 373 -10.48 13.73 6.29
C ALA A 373 -10.18 15.14 5.76
N GLU A 374 -9.08 15.78 6.21
CA GLU A 374 -8.63 17.09 5.73
C GLU A 374 -8.33 17.04 4.22
N ARG A 375 -7.60 16.02 3.77
CA ARG A 375 -7.28 15.83 2.35
C ARG A 375 -8.53 15.68 1.49
N ARG A 376 -9.46 14.77 1.85
CA ARG A 376 -10.72 14.53 1.11
C ARG A 376 -11.61 15.79 1.09
N SER A 377 -11.70 16.49 2.23
CA SER A 377 -12.43 17.76 2.32
C SER A 377 -11.84 18.82 1.40
N LEU A 378 -10.50 18.95 1.37
CA LEU A 378 -9.80 19.90 0.54
C LEU A 378 -9.97 19.61 -0.96
N GLU A 379 -9.94 18.36 -1.38
CA GLU A 379 -10.12 17.94 -2.76
C GLU A 379 -11.51 18.29 -3.30
N ARG A 380 -12.55 17.96 -2.55
CA ARG A 380 -13.94 18.33 -2.92
C ARG A 380 -14.15 19.83 -2.92
N ALA A 381 -13.68 20.51 -1.88
CA ALA A 381 -13.80 21.97 -1.78
C ALA A 381 -13.09 22.70 -2.93
N PHE A 382 -11.96 22.16 -3.40
CA PHE A 382 -11.26 22.75 -4.55
C PHE A 382 -12.04 22.58 -5.85
N SER A 383 -12.68 21.44 -6.06
CA SER A 383 -13.55 21.21 -7.21
C SER A 383 -14.78 22.16 -7.20
N ASP A 384 -15.41 22.36 -6.04
CA ASP A 384 -16.50 23.31 -5.87
C ASP A 384 -16.03 24.74 -6.11
N PHE A 385 -14.87 25.11 -5.60
CA PHE A 385 -14.23 26.41 -5.85
C PHE A 385 -14.00 26.66 -7.34
N LEU A 386 -13.50 25.66 -8.10
CA LEU A 386 -13.29 25.79 -9.54
C LEU A 386 -14.59 26.06 -10.30
N ARG A 387 -15.67 25.41 -9.89
CA ARG A 387 -17.00 25.64 -10.50
C ARG A 387 -17.47 27.07 -10.26
N ASP A 388 -17.41 27.55 -9.01
CA ASP A 388 -17.82 28.92 -8.68
C ASP A 388 -16.90 29.96 -9.31
N PHE A 389 -15.60 29.66 -9.40
CA PHE A 389 -14.62 30.48 -10.10
C PHE A 389 -15.01 30.66 -11.59
N THR A 390 -15.43 29.57 -12.24
CA THR A 390 -15.86 29.54 -13.62
C THR A 390 -17.10 30.44 -13.84
N GLU A 391 -18.10 30.34 -12.95
CA GLU A 391 -19.32 31.15 -13.05
C GLU A 391 -19.04 32.65 -12.89
N LEU A 392 -18.19 33.03 -11.94
CA LEU A 392 -17.80 34.44 -11.80
C LEU A 392 -16.95 34.93 -12.99
N ARG A 393 -16.15 34.04 -13.59
CA ARG A 393 -15.38 34.39 -14.78
C ARG A 393 -16.29 34.62 -15.99
N LYS A 394 -17.34 33.82 -16.17
CA LYS A 394 -18.41 34.06 -17.17
C LYS A 394 -19.07 35.44 -17.00
N SER A 395 -19.14 35.91 -15.75
CA SER A 395 -19.65 37.27 -15.43
C SER A 395 -18.61 38.39 -15.65
N GLY A 396 -17.42 38.09 -16.19
CA GLY A 396 -16.40 39.07 -16.57
C GLY A 396 -15.44 39.51 -15.45
N PHE A 397 -15.47 38.90 -14.27
CA PHE A 397 -14.53 39.21 -13.18
C PHE A 397 -13.10 38.76 -13.51
N THR A 398 -12.09 39.52 -13.06
CA THR A 398 -10.69 39.10 -13.17
C THR A 398 -10.37 37.97 -12.19
N PRO A 399 -9.40 37.07 -12.48
CA PRO A 399 -9.02 35.98 -11.61
C PRO A 399 -8.71 36.38 -10.17
N GLU A 400 -8.00 37.50 -9.98
CA GLU A 400 -7.65 38.03 -8.65
C GLU A 400 -8.90 38.49 -7.89
N LYS A 401 -9.84 39.15 -8.59
CA LYS A 401 -11.10 39.58 -7.99
C LYS A 401 -11.98 38.40 -7.61
N ILE A 402 -12.04 37.38 -8.46
CA ILE A 402 -12.80 36.15 -8.19
C ILE A 402 -12.29 35.49 -6.92
N ILE A 403 -10.98 35.22 -6.81
CA ILE A 403 -10.38 34.59 -5.61
C ILE A 403 -10.71 35.40 -4.36
N SER A 404 -10.56 36.73 -4.43
CA SER A 404 -10.84 37.62 -3.31
C SER A 404 -12.33 37.61 -2.90
N THR A 405 -13.22 37.64 -3.89
CA THR A 405 -14.67 37.58 -3.63
C THR A 405 -15.09 36.24 -3.02
N LEU A 406 -14.67 35.11 -3.60
CA LEU A 406 -15.02 33.79 -3.12
C LEU A 406 -14.45 33.52 -1.72
N ALA A 407 -13.25 34.00 -1.41
CA ALA A 407 -12.64 33.88 -0.09
C ALA A 407 -13.42 34.61 1.01
N ASP A 408 -14.12 35.71 0.66
CA ASP A 408 -14.88 36.51 1.62
C ASP A 408 -16.36 36.08 1.71
N THR A 409 -16.94 35.56 0.63
CA THR A 409 -18.40 35.33 0.51
C THR A 409 -18.83 33.89 0.75
N ARG A 410 -17.91 32.91 0.60
CA ARG A 410 -18.28 31.50 0.68
C ARG A 410 -17.31 30.70 1.57
N ASP A 411 -17.87 29.79 2.36
CA ASP A 411 -17.06 28.85 3.15
C ASP A 411 -16.85 27.54 2.35
N TYR A 412 -15.59 27.23 2.08
CA TYR A 412 -15.13 26.01 1.42
C TYR A 412 -14.48 25.04 2.41
N GLY A 413 -14.83 25.07 3.68
CA GLY A 413 -14.31 24.17 4.70
C GLY A 413 -12.76 24.20 4.78
N ALA A 414 -12.11 23.06 4.54
CA ALA A 414 -10.64 22.96 4.64
C ALA A 414 -9.91 23.93 3.69
N LEU A 415 -10.49 24.29 2.55
CA LEU A 415 -9.89 25.20 1.58
C LEU A 415 -9.99 26.67 2.01
N SER A 416 -11.00 27.06 2.82
CA SER A 416 -11.24 28.46 3.20
C SER A 416 -10.04 29.12 3.88
N LYS A 417 -9.31 28.39 4.73
CA LYS A 417 -8.09 28.90 5.36
C LYS A 417 -7.02 29.27 4.32
N TYR A 418 -6.85 28.42 3.31
CA TYR A 418 -5.91 28.67 2.22
C TYR A 418 -6.38 29.82 1.35
N LEU A 419 -7.66 29.88 0.95
CA LEU A 419 -8.22 30.96 0.12
C LEU A 419 -8.12 32.33 0.79
N LYS A 420 -8.41 32.43 2.09
CA LYS A 420 -8.23 33.68 2.85
C LYS A 420 -6.79 34.15 2.86
N ASN A 421 -5.81 33.23 2.99
CA ASN A 421 -4.39 33.58 2.91
C ASN A 421 -4.00 34.03 1.48
N ILE A 422 -4.46 33.30 0.45
CA ILE A 422 -4.26 33.64 -0.97
C ILE A 422 -4.85 35.01 -1.27
N SER A 423 -6.11 35.27 -0.90
CA SER A 423 -6.78 36.55 -1.07
C SER A 423 -6.02 37.71 -0.41
N LYS A 424 -5.54 37.50 0.82
CA LYS A 424 -4.74 38.51 1.53
C LYS A 424 -3.46 38.86 0.77
N GLN A 425 -2.73 37.85 0.29
CA GLN A 425 -1.49 38.06 -0.46
C GLN A 425 -1.74 38.77 -1.79
N ILE A 426 -2.81 38.41 -2.53
CA ILE A 426 -3.21 39.09 -3.76
C ILE A 426 -3.54 40.59 -3.51
N ARG A 427 -4.24 40.88 -2.41
CA ARG A 427 -4.53 42.28 -2.03
C ARG A 427 -3.28 43.09 -1.68
N TYR A 428 -2.20 42.46 -1.26
CA TYR A 428 -0.87 43.08 -1.10
C TYR A 428 -0.08 43.21 -2.40
N GLY A 429 -0.66 42.83 -3.56
CA GLY A 429 -0.01 42.91 -4.86
C GLY A 429 0.95 41.77 -5.18
N ILE A 430 0.93 40.68 -4.41
CA ILE A 430 1.75 39.52 -4.74
C ILE A 430 1.17 38.79 -5.95
N PRO A 431 1.98 38.53 -6.99
CA PRO A 431 1.52 37.87 -8.21
C PRO A 431 0.86 36.51 -7.94
N ILE A 432 -0.23 36.20 -8.66
CA ILE A 432 -1.02 34.97 -8.49
C ILE A 432 -0.17 33.70 -8.64
N ARG A 433 0.84 33.73 -9.53
CA ARG A 433 1.82 32.64 -9.70
C ARG A 433 2.52 32.29 -8.39
N VAL A 434 3.02 33.27 -7.68
CA VAL A 434 3.76 33.07 -6.42
C VAL A 434 2.83 32.49 -5.36
N VAL A 435 1.63 33.04 -5.26
CA VAL A 435 0.66 32.64 -4.23
C VAL A 435 0.13 31.22 -4.46
N LEU A 436 -0.22 30.86 -5.70
CA LEU A 436 -0.65 29.50 -6.03
C LEU A 436 0.50 28.49 -5.93
N SER A 437 1.72 28.89 -6.28
CA SER A 437 2.90 28.03 -6.08
C SER A 437 3.17 27.76 -4.60
N GLU A 438 3.00 28.76 -3.75
CA GLU A 438 3.09 28.57 -2.29
C GLU A 438 1.99 27.64 -1.77
N PHE A 439 0.76 27.77 -2.24
CA PHE A 439 -0.34 26.87 -1.93
C PHE A 439 -0.01 25.42 -2.33
N MET A 440 0.46 25.19 -3.56
CA MET A 440 0.86 23.87 -4.05
C MET A 440 1.96 23.22 -3.20
N ASN A 441 2.92 24.00 -2.72
CA ASN A 441 4.01 23.50 -1.87
C ASN A 441 3.54 23.15 -0.44
N LYS A 442 2.59 23.91 0.11
CA LYS A 442 2.05 23.69 1.47
C LYS A 442 1.02 22.57 1.51
N THR A 443 0.25 22.41 0.44
CA THR A 443 -0.83 21.42 0.36
C THR A 443 -0.27 20.00 0.21
N LYS A 444 -0.86 19.05 0.96
CA LYS A 444 -0.48 17.63 0.91
C LYS A 444 -1.43 16.76 0.06
N SER A 445 -2.46 17.36 -0.55
CA SER A 445 -3.32 16.68 -1.52
C SER A 445 -2.74 16.79 -2.93
N TYR A 446 -2.61 15.64 -3.59
CA TYR A 446 -2.16 15.60 -4.99
C TYR A 446 -3.15 16.26 -5.93
N TYR A 447 -4.44 15.91 -5.83
CA TYR A 447 -5.50 16.50 -6.67
C TYR A 447 -5.58 18.02 -6.51
N ALA A 448 -5.57 18.53 -5.27
CA ALA A 448 -5.59 19.97 -5.04
C ALA A 448 -4.37 20.69 -5.63
N ARG A 449 -3.19 20.06 -5.59
CA ARG A 449 -1.97 20.58 -6.24
C ARG A 449 -2.12 20.65 -7.76
N VAL A 450 -2.60 19.54 -8.36
CA VAL A 450 -2.76 19.46 -9.82
C VAL A 450 -3.82 20.45 -10.30
N PHE A 451 -4.96 20.54 -9.62
CA PHE A 451 -6.01 21.48 -9.99
C PHE A 451 -5.56 22.93 -9.82
N ALA A 452 -4.80 23.26 -8.76
CA ALA A 452 -4.21 24.58 -8.59
C ALA A 452 -3.18 24.90 -9.69
N TRP A 453 -2.39 23.93 -10.10
CA TRP A 453 -1.46 24.06 -11.22
C TRP A 453 -2.19 24.28 -12.55
N LEU A 454 -3.21 23.47 -12.86
CA LEU A 454 -4.01 23.64 -14.07
C LEU A 454 -4.73 24.99 -14.10
N LEU A 455 -5.24 25.45 -12.95
CA LEU A 455 -5.82 26.79 -12.83
C LEU A 455 -4.76 27.87 -13.10
N LEU A 456 -3.57 27.75 -12.53
CA LEU A 456 -2.48 28.70 -12.75
C LEU A 456 -2.07 28.76 -14.23
N GLU A 457 -1.88 27.61 -14.88
CA GLU A 457 -1.54 27.53 -16.30
C GLU A 457 -2.66 28.15 -17.18
N SER A 458 -3.93 27.90 -16.84
CA SER A 458 -5.09 28.50 -17.51
C SER A 458 -5.10 30.04 -17.40
N ILE A 459 -4.77 30.59 -16.22
CA ILE A 459 -4.73 32.05 -16.00
C ILE A 459 -3.59 32.69 -16.77
N GLU A 460 -2.38 32.11 -16.69
CA GLU A 460 -1.18 32.75 -17.24
C GLU A 460 -1.07 32.66 -18.76
N TYR A 461 -1.56 31.56 -19.32
CA TYR A 461 -1.32 31.27 -20.73
C TYR A 461 -2.60 31.20 -21.57
N GLY A 462 -3.72 30.83 -20.95
CA GLY A 462 -5.02 30.79 -21.60
C GLY A 462 -5.89 32.03 -21.37
N GLY A 463 -5.41 33.02 -20.59
CA GLY A 463 -6.22 34.15 -20.19
C GLY A 463 -7.45 33.76 -19.34
N ALA A 464 -7.50 32.55 -18.84
CA ALA A 464 -8.61 31.98 -18.10
C ALA A 464 -9.95 32.19 -18.82
N THR A 465 -10.04 31.74 -20.09
CA THR A 465 -11.32 31.85 -20.82
C THR A 465 -12.39 31.02 -20.10
N PRO A 466 -13.68 31.41 -20.17
CA PRO A 466 -14.77 30.67 -19.56
C PRO A 466 -14.78 29.19 -19.99
N GLU A 467 -14.51 28.89 -21.25
CA GLU A 467 -14.50 27.55 -21.84
C GLU A 467 -13.39 26.67 -21.22
N THR A 468 -12.17 27.22 -21.11
CA THR A 468 -11.03 26.53 -20.52
C THR A 468 -11.28 26.21 -19.05
N LEU A 469 -11.86 27.13 -18.29
CA LEU A 469 -12.20 26.94 -16.88
C LEU A 469 -13.35 25.96 -16.69
N GLU A 470 -14.34 25.95 -17.59
CA GLU A 470 -15.43 24.99 -17.57
C GLU A 470 -14.92 23.56 -17.81
N SER A 471 -13.99 23.41 -18.77
CA SER A 471 -13.29 22.13 -18.99
C SER A 471 -12.51 21.69 -17.74
N LEU A 472 -11.81 22.61 -17.07
CA LEU A 472 -11.10 22.34 -15.82
C LEU A 472 -12.04 21.94 -14.68
N ALA A 473 -13.13 22.68 -14.47
CA ALA A 473 -14.12 22.40 -13.44
C ALA A 473 -14.79 21.05 -13.66
N SER A 474 -15.16 20.74 -14.92
CA SER A 474 -15.73 19.45 -15.30
C SER A 474 -14.75 18.30 -15.08
N PHE A 475 -13.50 18.44 -15.50
CA PHE A 475 -12.44 17.46 -15.29
C PHE A 475 -12.18 17.23 -13.80
N SER A 476 -12.07 18.30 -12.99
CA SER A 476 -11.84 18.17 -11.54
C SER A 476 -12.99 17.45 -10.85
N SER A 477 -14.24 17.81 -11.20
CA SER A 477 -15.44 17.16 -10.67
C SER A 477 -15.49 15.67 -11.05
N LEU A 478 -15.12 15.32 -12.27
CA LEU A 478 -15.07 13.94 -12.75
C LEU A 478 -14.03 13.13 -11.99
N MET A 479 -12.81 13.65 -11.80
CA MET A 479 -11.74 12.95 -11.05
C MET A 479 -12.12 12.71 -9.59
N ILE A 480 -12.80 13.67 -8.94
CA ILE A 480 -13.29 13.49 -7.56
C ILE A 480 -14.40 12.42 -7.50
N ARG A 481 -15.35 12.45 -8.46
CA ARG A 481 -16.42 11.42 -8.53
C ARG A 481 -15.86 10.02 -8.73
N ILE A 482 -14.84 9.85 -9.57
CA ILE A 482 -14.16 8.57 -9.80
C ILE A 482 -13.56 8.04 -8.50
N ASN A 483 -12.90 8.89 -7.73
CA ASN A 483 -12.32 8.52 -6.44
C ASN A 483 -13.40 8.19 -5.39
N ASP A 484 -14.49 8.95 -5.35
CA ASP A 484 -15.62 8.70 -4.46
C ASP A 484 -16.35 7.38 -4.82
N ASP A 485 -16.52 7.05 -6.11
CA ASP A 485 -17.10 5.77 -6.57
C ASP A 485 -16.24 4.58 -6.14
N LEU A 486 -14.91 4.68 -6.28
CA LEU A 486 -13.97 3.67 -5.77
C LEU A 486 -14.21 3.41 -4.27
N LEU A 487 -14.17 4.48 -3.47
CA LEU A 487 -14.34 4.35 -2.01
C LEU A 487 -15.73 3.82 -1.63
N ALA A 488 -16.78 4.20 -2.36
CA ALA A 488 -18.13 3.67 -2.14
C ALA A 488 -18.21 2.16 -2.39
N ARG A 489 -17.54 1.64 -3.41
CA ARG A 489 -17.47 0.20 -3.73
C ARG A 489 -16.68 -0.59 -2.68
N LEU A 490 -15.60 -0.01 -2.14
CA LEU A 490 -14.77 -0.66 -1.14
C LEU A 490 -15.38 -0.62 0.28
N LYS A 491 -16.26 0.35 0.55
CA LYS A 491 -16.83 0.58 1.88
C LYS A 491 -17.48 -0.65 2.55
N PRO A 492 -18.22 -1.52 1.86
CA PRO A 492 -18.76 -2.74 2.46
C PRO A 492 -17.66 -3.72 2.89
N LEU A 493 -16.55 -3.80 2.15
CA LEU A 493 -15.48 -4.76 2.39
C LEU A 493 -14.77 -4.55 3.73
N ARG A 494 -14.78 -3.33 4.27
CA ARG A 494 -14.14 -3.03 5.56
C ARG A 494 -14.76 -3.80 6.74
N PHE A 495 -16.04 -4.20 6.65
CA PHE A 495 -16.72 -4.93 7.73
C PHE A 495 -16.37 -6.41 7.78
N VAL A 496 -15.81 -6.92 6.72
CA VAL A 496 -15.47 -8.33 6.57
C VAL A 496 -14.43 -8.81 7.59
N PRO A 497 -13.31 -8.11 7.84
CA PRO A 497 -12.37 -8.47 8.91
C PRO A 497 -12.98 -8.38 10.31
N TYR A 498 -13.98 -7.51 10.54
CA TYR A 498 -14.69 -7.47 11.82
C TYR A 498 -15.43 -8.78 12.09
N ILE A 499 -16.16 -9.27 11.08
CA ILE A 499 -16.88 -10.56 11.19
C ILE A 499 -15.85 -11.68 11.42
N GLY A 500 -14.75 -11.71 10.68
CA GLY A 500 -13.67 -12.68 10.85
C GLY A 500 -13.10 -12.68 12.28
N ALA A 501 -12.78 -11.53 12.82
CA ALA A 501 -12.26 -11.38 14.18
C ALA A 501 -13.29 -11.77 15.25
N MET A 502 -14.58 -11.48 15.04
CA MET A 502 -15.66 -11.93 15.94
C MET A 502 -15.77 -13.45 15.97
N ILE A 503 -15.75 -14.11 14.80
CA ILE A 503 -15.81 -15.58 14.71
C ILE A 503 -14.56 -16.19 15.37
N LEU A 504 -13.38 -15.63 15.13
CA LEU A 504 -12.13 -16.06 15.78
C LEU A 504 -12.23 -15.96 17.29
N THR A 505 -12.75 -14.86 17.81
CA THR A 505 -12.89 -14.65 19.26
C THR A 505 -13.94 -15.59 19.86
N LEU A 506 -15.06 -15.85 19.17
CA LEU A 506 -16.03 -16.85 19.60
C LEU A 506 -15.40 -18.23 19.67
N THR A 507 -14.56 -18.60 18.70
CA THR A 507 -13.80 -19.88 18.73
C THR A 507 -12.88 -19.94 19.95
N LEU A 508 -12.20 -18.83 20.29
CA LEU A 508 -11.40 -18.74 21.52
C LEU A 508 -12.26 -18.94 22.78
N VAL A 509 -13.43 -18.31 22.87
CA VAL A 509 -14.34 -18.45 24.02
C VAL A 509 -14.81 -19.91 24.18
N ILE A 510 -15.19 -20.56 23.08
CA ILE A 510 -15.59 -21.99 23.08
C ILE A 510 -14.41 -22.85 23.52
N MET A 511 -13.20 -22.55 23.07
CA MET A 511 -11.99 -23.24 23.44
C MET A 511 -11.70 -23.10 24.95
N VAL A 512 -11.74 -21.87 25.50
CA VAL A 512 -11.58 -21.60 26.94
C VAL A 512 -12.56 -22.44 27.75
N PHE A 513 -13.83 -22.42 27.37
CA PHE A 513 -14.86 -23.24 28.01
C PHE A 513 -14.56 -24.73 27.98
N THR A 514 -14.14 -25.26 26.81
CA THR A 514 -13.84 -26.69 26.63
C THR A 514 -12.64 -27.11 27.45
N VAL A 515 -11.53 -26.33 27.44
CA VAL A 515 -10.29 -26.64 28.16
C VAL A 515 -10.54 -26.60 29.67
N VAL A 516 -11.24 -25.56 30.17
CA VAL A 516 -11.54 -25.46 31.61
C VAL A 516 -12.40 -26.63 32.10
N ASN A 517 -13.48 -26.98 31.39
CA ASN A 517 -14.33 -28.09 31.78
C ASN A 517 -13.64 -29.43 31.70
N LEU A 518 -12.88 -29.70 30.64
CA LEU A 518 -12.21 -30.98 30.44
C LEU A 518 -11.05 -31.17 31.42
N SER A 519 -10.29 -30.11 31.72
CA SER A 519 -9.19 -30.17 32.68
C SER A 519 -9.66 -30.48 34.11
N SER A 520 -10.82 -29.91 34.49
CA SER A 520 -11.37 -30.12 35.85
C SER A 520 -12.01 -31.50 36.02
N VAL A 521 -12.61 -32.09 34.98
CA VAL A 521 -13.42 -33.32 35.09
C VAL A 521 -12.66 -34.57 34.70
N LEU A 522 -11.81 -34.53 33.66
CA LEU A 522 -11.23 -35.74 33.06
C LEU A 522 -9.71 -35.90 33.22
N LEU A 523 -8.95 -34.81 33.20
CA LEU A 523 -7.49 -34.89 33.02
C LEU A 523 -6.67 -34.47 34.24
N HIS A 524 -7.26 -33.91 35.29
CA HIS A 524 -6.59 -33.40 36.51
C HIS A 524 -5.32 -32.57 36.21
N ILE A 525 -5.39 -31.73 35.13
CA ILE A 525 -4.27 -30.90 34.70
C ILE A 525 -4.09 -29.75 35.69
N PRO A 526 -2.87 -29.44 36.15
CA PRO A 526 -2.63 -28.25 37.00
C PRO A 526 -3.13 -26.98 36.35
N GLN A 527 -3.81 -26.11 37.13
CA GLN A 527 -4.41 -24.88 36.68
C GLN A 527 -3.44 -23.93 35.93
N TYR A 528 -2.16 -24.01 36.29
CA TYR A 528 -1.10 -23.26 35.62
C TYR A 528 -1.04 -23.56 34.09
N TYR A 529 -1.06 -24.86 33.72
CA TYR A 529 -1.02 -25.25 32.30
C TYR A 529 -2.30 -24.85 31.55
N VAL A 530 -3.43 -24.86 32.23
CA VAL A 530 -4.70 -24.38 31.67
C VAL A 530 -4.60 -22.88 31.33
N ASN A 531 -4.11 -22.09 32.28
CA ASN A 531 -3.91 -20.64 32.08
C ASN A 531 -2.89 -20.37 30.96
N TYR A 532 -1.81 -21.13 30.90
CA TYR A 532 -0.79 -21.00 29.86
C TYR A 532 -1.34 -21.27 28.44
N VAL A 533 -2.17 -22.29 28.28
CA VAL A 533 -2.86 -22.59 27.02
C VAL A 533 -3.80 -21.44 26.65
N ILE A 534 -4.68 -21.03 27.55
CA ILE A 534 -5.64 -19.96 27.31
C ILE A 534 -4.92 -18.65 26.95
N GLY A 535 -3.89 -18.27 27.72
CA GLY A 535 -3.10 -17.06 27.48
C GLY A 535 -2.41 -17.07 26.12
N SER A 536 -1.87 -18.21 25.68
CA SER A 536 -1.21 -18.33 24.38
C SER A 536 -2.18 -18.16 23.21
N PHE A 537 -3.38 -18.74 23.28
CA PHE A 537 -4.40 -18.59 22.24
C PHE A 537 -5.04 -17.19 22.24
N ALA A 538 -5.23 -16.62 23.43
CA ALA A 538 -5.69 -15.23 23.53
C ALA A 538 -4.67 -14.25 22.93
N LEU A 539 -3.36 -14.49 23.17
CA LEU A 539 -2.27 -13.68 22.61
C LEU A 539 -2.30 -13.67 21.09
N THR A 540 -2.37 -14.84 20.46
CA THR A 540 -2.44 -14.95 18.98
C THR A 540 -3.71 -14.30 18.45
N THR A 541 -4.86 -14.48 19.10
CA THR A 541 -6.13 -13.85 18.71
C THR A 541 -6.04 -12.32 18.75
N VAL A 542 -5.38 -11.74 19.74
CA VAL A 542 -5.17 -10.29 19.83
C VAL A 542 -4.28 -9.78 18.69
N VAL A 543 -3.15 -10.45 18.41
CA VAL A 543 -2.26 -10.07 17.30
C VAL A 543 -2.98 -10.16 15.97
N ASP A 544 -3.65 -11.29 15.72
CA ASP A 544 -4.37 -11.53 14.46
C ASP A 544 -5.49 -10.52 14.26
N SER A 545 -6.23 -10.19 15.32
CA SER A 545 -7.30 -9.17 15.27
C SER A 545 -6.75 -7.78 14.94
N PHE A 546 -5.61 -7.40 15.50
CA PHE A 546 -4.94 -6.14 15.18
C PHE A 546 -4.52 -6.08 13.71
N VAL A 547 -3.91 -7.14 13.21
CA VAL A 547 -3.47 -7.22 11.80
C VAL A 547 -4.67 -7.28 10.84
N MET A 548 -5.75 -7.98 11.20
CA MET A 548 -7.02 -7.95 10.44
C MET A 548 -7.58 -6.53 10.29
N GLY A 549 -7.43 -5.70 11.31
CA GLY A 549 -7.80 -4.29 11.23
C GLY A 549 -6.95 -3.49 10.22
N LEU A 550 -5.67 -3.78 10.10
CA LEU A 550 -4.82 -3.19 9.07
C LEU A 550 -5.26 -3.62 7.66
N VAL A 551 -5.63 -4.90 7.48
CA VAL A 551 -6.21 -5.41 6.23
C VAL A 551 -7.53 -4.71 5.90
N ALA A 552 -8.41 -4.49 6.90
CA ALA A 552 -9.67 -3.74 6.75
C ALA A 552 -9.46 -2.33 6.18
N GLY A 553 -8.45 -1.61 6.68
CA GLY A 553 -8.11 -0.28 6.16
C GLY A 553 -7.56 -0.33 4.74
N LYS A 554 -6.64 -1.24 4.45
CA LYS A 554 -6.01 -1.33 3.14
C LYS A 554 -6.97 -1.78 2.05
N LEU A 555 -7.70 -2.86 2.27
CA LEU A 555 -8.60 -3.42 1.27
C LEU A 555 -9.97 -2.71 1.25
N GLY A 556 -10.42 -2.17 2.40
CA GLY A 556 -11.73 -1.53 2.52
C GLY A 556 -11.73 -0.01 2.35
N GLU A 557 -10.60 0.68 2.55
CA GLU A 557 -10.49 2.14 2.37
C GLU A 557 -9.36 2.56 1.42
N SER A 558 -8.68 1.60 0.75
CA SER A 558 -7.57 1.82 -0.18
C SER A 558 -6.30 2.39 0.48
N GLU A 559 -6.28 2.59 1.80
CA GLU A 559 -5.17 3.20 2.53
C GLU A 559 -4.81 2.39 3.78
N LEU A 560 -3.54 1.99 3.91
CA LEU A 560 -3.07 1.28 5.10
C LEU A 560 -3.16 2.16 6.36
N SER A 561 -2.96 3.48 6.22
CA SER A 561 -3.07 4.42 7.34
C SER A 561 -4.48 4.48 7.97
N ALA A 562 -5.53 4.24 7.17
CA ALA A 562 -6.90 4.08 7.67
C ALA A 562 -7.07 2.80 8.49
N GLY A 563 -6.20 1.82 8.32
CA GLY A 563 -6.25 0.53 9.04
C GLY A 563 -6.04 0.66 10.55
N PHE A 564 -5.32 1.68 11.03
CA PHE A 564 -5.07 1.83 12.47
C PHE A 564 -6.35 2.03 13.28
N LYS A 565 -7.36 2.77 12.77
CA LYS A 565 -8.65 2.90 13.46
C LYS A 565 -9.40 1.59 13.52
N HIS A 566 -9.36 0.79 12.43
CA HIS A 566 -9.99 -0.53 12.39
C HIS A 566 -9.25 -1.54 13.27
N ALA A 567 -7.92 -1.48 13.31
CA ALA A 567 -7.11 -2.32 14.19
C ALA A 567 -7.46 -2.11 15.66
N ILE A 568 -7.55 -0.85 16.10
CA ILE A 568 -7.96 -0.51 17.47
C ILE A 568 -9.40 -0.98 17.73
N ALA A 569 -10.33 -0.71 16.82
CA ALA A 569 -11.73 -1.06 17.00
C ALA A 569 -11.95 -2.58 17.09
N ILE A 570 -11.31 -3.35 16.19
CA ILE A 570 -11.39 -4.82 16.20
C ILE A 570 -10.74 -5.38 17.48
N THR A 571 -9.53 -4.92 17.83
CA THR A 571 -8.84 -5.36 19.05
C THR A 571 -9.65 -5.03 20.31
N ALA A 572 -10.32 -3.88 20.35
CA ALA A 572 -11.21 -3.53 21.47
C ALA A 572 -12.44 -4.44 21.56
N ILE A 573 -13.06 -4.78 20.43
CA ILE A 573 -14.18 -5.74 20.38
C ILE A 573 -13.72 -7.11 20.88
N VAL A 574 -12.58 -7.61 20.40
CA VAL A 574 -11.98 -8.88 20.82
C VAL A 574 -11.70 -8.87 22.33
N LEU A 575 -11.11 -7.78 22.85
CA LEU A 575 -10.84 -7.63 24.26
C LEU A 575 -12.12 -7.68 25.12
N VAL A 576 -13.18 -6.99 24.72
CA VAL A 576 -14.47 -7.00 25.43
C VAL A 576 -15.07 -8.40 25.45
N ILE A 577 -15.11 -9.10 24.32
CA ILE A 577 -15.65 -10.46 24.23
C ILE A 577 -14.80 -11.43 25.06
N TYR A 578 -13.48 -11.30 25.03
CA TYR A 578 -12.57 -12.14 25.81
C TYR A 578 -12.76 -11.92 27.32
N LEU A 579 -12.82 -10.68 27.79
CA LEU A 579 -13.09 -10.36 29.21
C LEU A 579 -14.49 -10.82 29.66
N ALA A 580 -15.45 -10.86 28.74
CA ALA A 580 -16.79 -11.39 29.03
C ALA A 580 -16.86 -12.92 29.03
N SER A 581 -15.83 -13.62 28.56
CA SER A 581 -15.81 -15.10 28.43
C SER A 581 -16.15 -15.86 29.72
N PRO A 582 -15.69 -15.44 30.95
CA PRO A 582 -16.07 -16.11 32.19
C PRO A 582 -17.58 -15.96 32.54
N LEU A 583 -18.21 -14.86 32.11
CA LEU A 583 -19.64 -14.65 32.30
C LEU A 583 -20.44 -15.51 31.31
N ILE A 584 -19.97 -15.58 30.05
CA ILE A 584 -20.58 -16.40 29.00
C ILE A 584 -20.50 -17.89 29.37
N SER A 585 -19.35 -18.36 29.89
CA SER A 585 -19.19 -19.75 30.32
C SER A 585 -20.15 -20.14 31.46
N ARG A 586 -20.44 -19.25 32.40
CA ARG A 586 -21.42 -19.50 33.49
C ARG A 586 -22.85 -19.68 32.98
N VAL A 587 -23.23 -19.05 31.88
CA VAL A 587 -24.57 -19.18 31.28
C VAL A 587 -24.74 -20.53 30.58
N PHE A 588 -23.65 -21.09 30.05
CA PHE A 588 -23.64 -22.40 29.38
C PHE A 588 -23.36 -23.59 30.31
N ILE A 589 -22.88 -23.37 31.54
CA ILE A 589 -22.83 -24.37 32.58
C ILE A 589 -24.27 -24.51 33.13
N ILE A 590 -25.09 -25.28 32.42
CA ILE A 590 -26.31 -25.82 32.99
C ILE A 590 -25.80 -26.72 34.13
N SER A 591 -26.07 -26.31 35.37
CA SER A 591 -25.84 -27.14 36.56
C SER A 591 -26.46 -28.53 36.33
N PRO A 592 -25.73 -29.61 36.66
CA PRO A 592 -26.23 -30.94 36.52
C PRO A 592 -27.49 -31.18 37.32
#